data_25030b1c4664f323513d408c4eb69929
#
_entry.id   25030b1c4664f323513d408c4eb69929
#
_cell.length_a   1.000
_cell.length_b   1.000
_cell.length_c   1.000
_cell.angle_alpha   90.00
_cell.angle_beta   90.00
_cell.angle_gamma   90.00
#
_symmetry.space_group_name_H-M   'P 1'
#
loop_
_entity.id
_entity.type
_entity.pdbx_description
1 polymer ?
#
loop_
_entity_poly.entity_id
_entity_poly.type
_entity_poly.pdbx_seq_one_letter_code
_entity_poly.pdbx_strand_id
1 'polypeptide(L)'
;MDESLDVVVIGAGVVGLAIARELARGGRDVIVLEHNARIGEETSSRTSEVIHAGIYYPPGSLKARLCVRGRNLLYGYCDDKGIPYRRCGKLVLALSAEQESELTALLNQARANGVDDLQPLSAGDVAALEPAVRCSAGLLSPTTGILDSHSFMLALQGDLEAAGGSIAFLSEFVGGLIENDGIRLTVKSDQDELTIHALAVVNAAGLRATEVAGALAGLDSRHVVKTRYAKGTYFVLQQKSPFKHLVYPLPDGAGLGVHVTLDLAGRTRFGPDAEWITEIDYRPDPRRAEAFYKAIRAYWPAIPAGSLAPGYVGIRPKIVGPGEPAGDFIIEGPEQHGAGGLINLFGIESPGLTASLAIGEEVAAMLR
;
A
#
# COMPACT_ATOMS: atom_id res chain seq x y z
N MET A 1 3.32 -30.07 27.80
CA MET A 1 4.18 -29.54 26.72
C MET A 1 3.39 -28.38 26.16
N ASP A 2 3.86 -27.18 26.41
CA ASP A 2 3.26 -26.02 25.73
C ASP A 2 3.54 -26.23 24.23
N GLU A 3 2.50 -26.42 23.44
CA GLU A 3 2.66 -26.53 21.98
C GLU A 3 3.09 -25.16 21.47
N SER A 4 4.30 -25.10 20.91
CA SER A 4 4.79 -23.90 20.25
C SER A 4 4.16 -23.81 18.87
N LEU A 5 3.61 -22.63 18.53
CA LEU A 5 3.20 -22.31 17.18
C LEU A 5 4.46 -22.10 16.30
N ASP A 6 4.38 -22.50 15.05
CA ASP A 6 5.51 -22.32 14.15
C ASP A 6 5.69 -20.85 13.75
N VAL A 7 4.67 -20.23 13.13
CA VAL A 7 4.71 -18.82 12.73
C VAL A 7 3.44 -18.09 13.12
N VAL A 8 3.60 -16.94 13.75
CA VAL A 8 2.52 -15.98 14.00
C VAL A 8 2.73 -14.73 13.15
N VAL A 9 1.72 -14.36 12.36
CA VAL A 9 1.69 -13.09 11.61
C VAL A 9 0.72 -12.13 12.31
N ILE A 10 1.16 -10.93 12.66
CA ILE A 10 0.31 -9.93 13.32
C ILE A 10 -0.23 -8.96 12.27
N GLY A 11 -1.54 -9.01 12.04
CA GLY A 11 -2.31 -8.20 11.08
C GLY A 11 -2.73 -8.95 9.82
N ALA A 12 -4.04 -8.99 9.56
CA ALA A 12 -4.66 -9.56 8.36
C ALA A 12 -4.96 -8.51 7.27
N GLY A 13 -4.10 -7.51 7.13
CA GLY A 13 -4.05 -6.64 5.95
C GLY A 13 -3.47 -7.38 4.75
N VAL A 14 -3.53 -6.76 3.56
CA VAL A 14 -3.05 -7.37 2.31
C VAL A 14 -1.60 -7.88 2.38
N VAL A 15 -0.74 -7.20 3.14
CA VAL A 15 0.67 -7.59 3.31
C VAL A 15 0.80 -8.79 4.23
N GLY A 16 0.13 -8.77 5.39
CA GLY A 16 0.14 -9.90 6.32
C GLY A 16 -0.46 -11.17 5.69
N LEU A 17 -1.57 -11.05 4.96
CA LEU A 17 -2.16 -12.16 4.21
C LEU A 17 -1.23 -12.72 3.13
N ALA A 18 -0.53 -11.85 2.38
CA ALA A 18 0.43 -12.30 1.36
C ALA A 18 1.63 -13.03 1.98
N ILE A 19 2.14 -12.55 3.11
CA ILE A 19 3.22 -13.19 3.87
C ILE A 19 2.75 -14.54 4.41
N ALA A 20 1.62 -14.56 5.12
CA ALA A 20 1.07 -15.77 5.73
C ALA A 20 0.81 -16.87 4.68
N ARG A 21 0.19 -16.48 3.55
CA ARG A 21 0.00 -17.37 2.40
C ARG A 21 1.32 -17.97 1.89
N GLU A 22 2.35 -17.14 1.70
CA GLU A 22 3.63 -17.60 1.15
C GLU A 22 4.33 -18.57 2.12
N LEU A 23 4.31 -18.28 3.41
CA LEU A 23 4.85 -19.15 4.46
C LEU A 23 4.10 -20.49 4.54
N ALA A 24 2.76 -20.45 4.55
CA ALA A 24 1.94 -21.68 4.61
C ALA A 24 2.15 -22.55 3.36
N ARG A 25 2.22 -21.95 2.17
CA ARG A 25 2.57 -22.69 0.94
C ARG A 25 3.98 -23.27 0.95
N GLY A 26 4.88 -22.65 1.71
CA GLY A 26 6.22 -23.19 2.01
C GLY A 26 6.24 -24.33 3.04
N GLY A 27 5.08 -24.75 3.55
CA GLY A 27 4.94 -25.86 4.51
C GLY A 27 5.07 -25.45 5.98
N ARG A 28 5.03 -24.12 6.29
CA ARG A 28 5.01 -23.63 7.66
C ARG A 28 3.58 -23.69 8.24
N ASP A 29 3.45 -23.95 9.51
CA ASP A 29 2.18 -23.79 10.23
C ASP A 29 2.00 -22.32 10.63
N VAL A 30 0.98 -21.64 10.08
CA VAL A 30 0.82 -20.19 10.18
C VAL A 30 -0.51 -19.82 10.81
N ILE A 31 -0.44 -19.00 11.84
CA ILE A 31 -1.61 -18.34 12.41
C ILE A 31 -1.48 -16.82 12.21
N VAL A 32 -2.52 -16.19 11.68
CA VAL A 32 -2.61 -14.73 11.58
C VAL A 32 -3.47 -14.21 12.73
N LEU A 33 -2.95 -13.27 13.52
CA LEU A 33 -3.71 -12.54 14.54
C LEU A 33 -4.28 -11.26 13.92
N GLU A 34 -5.59 -11.05 14.01
CA GLU A 34 -6.28 -9.85 13.55
C GLU A 34 -7.18 -9.29 14.66
N HIS A 35 -6.96 -8.03 15.02
CA HIS A 35 -7.74 -7.38 16.08
C HIS A 35 -9.17 -7.01 15.65
N ASN A 36 -9.40 -6.84 14.36
CA ASN A 36 -10.73 -6.57 13.79
C ASN A 36 -11.50 -7.87 13.53
N ALA A 37 -12.79 -7.72 13.21
CA ALA A 37 -13.69 -8.84 12.89
C ALA A 37 -13.51 -9.39 11.47
N ARG A 38 -12.75 -8.69 10.61
CA ARG A 38 -12.56 -9.03 9.19
C ARG A 38 -11.17 -8.66 8.71
N ILE A 39 -10.76 -9.27 7.60
CA ILE A 39 -9.51 -8.92 6.93
C ILE A 39 -9.54 -7.49 6.37
N GLY A 40 -8.42 -6.81 6.39
CA GLY A 40 -8.15 -5.59 5.64
C GLY A 40 -8.94 -4.34 6.05
N GLU A 41 -9.55 -4.27 7.22
CA GLU A 41 -10.47 -3.19 7.63
C GLU A 41 -9.81 -1.80 7.75
N GLU A 42 -8.50 -1.72 7.90
CA GLU A 42 -7.78 -0.45 8.01
C GLU A 42 -7.22 0.01 6.64
N THR A 43 -5.90 0.13 6.51
CA THR A 43 -5.23 0.70 5.33
C THR A 43 -5.56 -0.06 4.04
N SER A 44 -5.67 -1.39 4.08
CA SER A 44 -5.77 -2.23 2.89
C SER A 44 -7.08 -2.03 2.10
N SER A 45 -8.21 -1.82 2.77
CA SER A 45 -9.51 -1.54 2.14
C SER A 45 -9.69 -0.06 1.73
N ARG A 46 -8.73 0.79 2.06
CA ARG A 46 -8.82 2.25 1.88
C ARG A 46 -7.73 2.77 0.93
N THR A 47 -7.30 1.92 0.02
CA THR A 47 -6.31 2.25 -1.02
C THR A 47 -7.00 2.83 -2.26
N SER A 48 -6.19 3.35 -3.18
CA SER A 48 -6.67 3.72 -4.52
C SER A 48 -6.83 2.53 -5.46
N GLU A 49 -6.55 1.31 -5.01
CA GLU A 49 -6.65 0.06 -5.77
C GLU A 49 -5.77 0.02 -7.03
N VAL A 50 -4.73 0.84 -7.07
CA VAL A 50 -3.84 0.95 -8.22
C VAL A 50 -2.76 -0.11 -8.19
N ILE A 51 -2.59 -0.82 -9.31
CA ILE A 51 -1.43 -1.64 -9.60
C ILE A 51 -0.35 -0.72 -10.18
N HIS A 52 0.61 -0.33 -9.35
CA HIS A 52 1.68 0.60 -9.74
C HIS A 52 2.73 -0.06 -10.62
N ALA A 53 3.27 0.68 -11.59
CA ALA A 53 4.33 0.19 -12.46
C ALA A 53 5.73 0.20 -11.83
N GLY A 54 5.97 1.01 -10.77
CA GLY A 54 7.28 1.11 -10.11
C GLY A 54 8.14 2.31 -10.56
N ILE A 55 7.51 3.34 -11.15
CA ILE A 55 8.21 4.44 -11.85
C ILE A 55 8.76 5.54 -10.93
N TYR A 56 8.19 5.73 -9.73
CA TYR A 56 8.46 6.91 -8.88
C TYR A 56 9.56 6.71 -7.83
N TYR A 57 10.00 5.48 -7.58
CA TYR A 57 10.83 5.16 -6.43
C TYR A 57 12.33 5.27 -6.78
N PRO A 58 13.18 5.67 -5.84
CA PRO A 58 14.62 5.71 -6.07
C PRO A 58 15.15 4.35 -6.53
N PRO A 59 16.01 4.31 -7.55
CA PRO A 59 16.61 3.05 -8.00
C PRO A 59 17.34 2.32 -6.86
N GLY A 60 17.12 1.01 -6.77
CA GLY A 60 17.71 0.17 -5.73
C GLY A 60 16.93 0.14 -4.40
N SER A 61 15.93 1.01 -4.21
CA SER A 61 15.07 0.98 -3.02
C SER A 61 14.21 -0.29 -2.97
N LEU A 62 13.77 -0.68 -1.76
CA LEU A 62 12.81 -1.78 -1.57
C LEU A 62 11.49 -1.48 -2.30
N LYS A 63 11.01 -0.24 -2.23
CA LYS A 63 9.81 0.19 -2.96
C LYS A 63 9.93 -0.04 -4.46
N ALA A 64 11.07 0.32 -5.08
CA ALA A 64 11.30 0.12 -6.51
C ALA A 64 11.32 -1.37 -6.86
N ARG A 65 12.18 -2.15 -6.19
CA ARG A 65 12.38 -3.58 -6.44
C ARG A 65 11.10 -4.38 -6.22
N LEU A 66 10.48 -4.21 -5.05
CA LEU A 66 9.29 -4.98 -4.67
C LEU A 66 8.03 -4.56 -5.44
N CYS A 67 7.93 -3.29 -5.87
CA CYS A 67 6.82 -2.85 -6.72
C CYS A 67 6.88 -3.47 -8.12
N VAL A 68 8.04 -3.45 -8.76
CA VAL A 68 8.18 -4.03 -10.12
C VAL A 68 7.97 -5.54 -10.10
N ARG A 69 8.59 -6.24 -9.12
CA ARG A 69 8.39 -7.68 -8.92
C ARG A 69 6.93 -7.99 -8.59
N GLY A 70 6.37 -7.27 -7.61
CA GLY A 70 5.00 -7.46 -7.14
C GLY A 70 3.95 -7.20 -8.21
N ARG A 71 4.11 -6.17 -9.06
CA ARG A 71 3.23 -5.93 -10.20
C ARG A 71 3.12 -7.15 -11.10
N ASN A 72 4.25 -7.78 -11.44
CA ASN A 72 4.26 -8.92 -12.34
C ASN A 72 3.58 -10.13 -11.69
N LEU A 73 3.89 -10.39 -10.41
CA LEU A 73 3.24 -11.44 -9.63
C LEU A 73 1.73 -11.20 -9.49
N LEU A 74 1.33 -9.95 -9.23
CA LEU A 74 -0.05 -9.59 -8.97
C LEU A 74 -0.94 -9.78 -10.20
N TYR A 75 -0.49 -9.39 -11.38
CA TYR A 75 -1.24 -9.64 -12.62
C TYR A 75 -1.41 -11.14 -12.88
N GLY A 76 -0.34 -11.94 -12.74
CA GLY A 76 -0.44 -13.39 -12.88
C GLY A 76 -1.38 -14.01 -11.85
N TYR A 77 -1.31 -13.55 -10.61
CA TYR A 77 -2.20 -14.01 -9.54
C TYR A 77 -3.67 -13.65 -9.80
N CYS A 78 -3.93 -12.45 -10.31
CA CYS A 78 -5.28 -12.06 -10.70
C CYS A 78 -5.84 -12.94 -11.81
N ASP A 79 -5.03 -13.25 -12.82
CA ASP A 79 -5.42 -14.16 -13.91
C ASP A 79 -5.73 -15.57 -13.38
N ASP A 80 -4.85 -16.13 -12.54
CA ASP A 80 -4.98 -17.48 -11.98
C ASP A 80 -6.20 -17.63 -11.07
N LYS A 81 -6.55 -16.57 -10.32
CA LYS A 81 -7.64 -16.58 -9.33
C LYS A 81 -8.94 -15.97 -9.85
N GLY A 82 -8.97 -15.43 -11.06
CA GLY A 82 -10.13 -14.75 -11.61
C GLY A 82 -10.47 -13.46 -10.88
N ILE A 83 -9.47 -12.78 -10.28
CA ILE A 83 -9.66 -11.51 -9.58
C ILE A 83 -9.87 -10.40 -10.61
N PRO A 84 -10.96 -9.60 -10.49
CA PRO A 84 -11.21 -8.52 -11.42
C PRO A 84 -10.10 -7.47 -11.38
N TYR A 85 -9.55 -7.15 -12.54
CA TYR A 85 -8.60 -6.06 -12.72
C TYR A 85 -8.74 -5.43 -14.10
N ARG A 86 -8.15 -4.26 -14.31
CA ARG A 86 -8.08 -3.59 -15.61
C ARG A 86 -6.74 -2.88 -15.78
N ARG A 87 -6.03 -3.17 -16.86
CA ARG A 87 -4.85 -2.41 -17.30
C ARG A 87 -5.31 -1.14 -18.02
N CYS A 88 -5.79 -0.17 -17.26
CA CYS A 88 -6.32 1.07 -17.83
C CYS A 88 -5.24 2.08 -18.23
N GLY A 89 -3.98 1.82 -17.88
CA GLY A 89 -2.89 2.75 -18.10
C GLY A 89 -2.96 3.98 -17.19
N LYS A 90 -1.84 4.70 -17.13
CA LYS A 90 -1.71 5.94 -16.36
C LYS A 90 -0.97 7.00 -17.19
N LEU A 91 -1.52 8.19 -17.22
CA LEU A 91 -0.88 9.39 -17.77
C LEU A 91 -0.24 10.18 -16.63
N VAL A 92 1.07 10.40 -16.70
CA VAL A 92 1.77 11.37 -15.86
C VAL A 92 1.91 12.64 -16.66
N LEU A 93 1.47 13.78 -16.11
CA LEU A 93 1.34 15.04 -16.85
C LEU A 93 2.30 16.11 -16.35
N ALA A 94 2.98 16.76 -17.27
CA ALA A 94 3.55 18.09 -17.07
C ALA A 94 2.48 19.13 -17.42
N LEU A 95 2.18 20.04 -16.51
CA LEU A 95 1.18 21.09 -16.72
C LEU A 95 1.78 22.36 -17.31
N SER A 96 3.10 22.51 -17.29
CA SER A 96 3.85 23.60 -17.88
C SER A 96 5.14 23.11 -18.55
N ALA A 97 5.73 23.95 -19.42
CA ALA A 97 6.98 23.63 -20.09
C ALA A 97 8.16 23.40 -19.12
N GLU A 98 8.15 24.09 -17.98
CA GLU A 98 9.18 23.95 -16.94
C GLU A 98 9.18 22.54 -16.34
N GLN A 99 8.01 21.89 -16.25
CA GLN A 99 7.87 20.53 -15.71
C GLN A 99 8.25 19.43 -16.73
N GLU A 100 8.46 19.73 -18.00
CA GLU A 100 8.78 18.69 -19.00
C GLU A 100 10.12 18.01 -18.73
N SER A 101 11.08 18.74 -18.14
CA SER A 101 12.36 18.14 -17.71
C SER A 101 12.18 17.09 -16.61
N GLU A 102 11.17 17.25 -15.75
CA GLU A 102 10.83 16.29 -14.70
C GLU A 102 10.27 14.99 -15.29
N LEU A 103 9.48 15.06 -16.38
CA LEU A 103 9.04 13.86 -17.10
C LEU A 103 10.22 13.07 -17.68
N THR A 104 11.22 13.76 -18.21
CA THR A 104 12.43 13.13 -18.74
C THR A 104 13.24 12.45 -17.62
N ALA A 105 13.37 13.12 -16.47
CA ALA A 105 14.04 12.54 -15.29
C ALA A 105 13.27 11.30 -14.79
N LEU A 106 11.95 11.38 -14.73
CA LEU A 106 11.08 10.26 -14.32
C LEU A 106 11.18 9.07 -15.30
N LEU A 107 11.25 9.32 -16.61
CA LEU A 107 11.46 8.27 -17.61
C LEU A 107 12.79 7.53 -17.40
N ASN A 108 13.86 8.27 -17.12
CA ASN A 108 15.18 7.68 -16.86
C ASN A 108 15.18 6.89 -15.54
N GLN A 109 14.54 7.41 -14.49
CA GLN A 109 14.38 6.71 -13.22
C GLN A 109 13.58 5.41 -13.39
N ALA A 110 12.49 5.45 -14.15
CA ALA A 110 11.68 4.27 -14.44
C ALA A 110 12.50 3.18 -15.13
N ARG A 111 13.30 3.55 -16.15
CA ARG A 111 14.21 2.61 -16.82
C ARG A 111 15.24 2.00 -15.86
N ALA A 112 15.81 2.81 -14.97
CA ALA A 112 16.73 2.31 -13.94
C ALA A 112 16.04 1.32 -12.96
N ASN A 113 14.72 1.37 -12.83
CA ASN A 113 13.90 0.44 -12.06
C ASN A 113 13.45 -0.80 -12.87
N GLY A 114 13.82 -0.92 -14.15
CA GLY A 114 13.37 -2.01 -15.04
C GLY A 114 11.96 -1.80 -15.58
N VAL A 115 11.51 -0.54 -15.71
CA VAL A 115 10.22 -0.17 -16.33
C VAL A 115 10.52 0.51 -17.66
N ASP A 116 10.54 -0.25 -18.75
CA ASP A 116 10.99 0.18 -20.07
C ASP A 116 9.84 0.56 -21.03
N ASP A 117 8.59 0.42 -20.59
CA ASP A 117 7.39 0.55 -21.40
C ASP A 117 6.75 1.94 -21.35
N LEU A 118 7.36 2.90 -20.65
CA LEU A 118 6.87 4.27 -20.61
C LEU A 118 7.00 4.96 -21.98
N GLN A 119 5.93 5.61 -22.40
CA GLN A 119 5.82 6.27 -23.70
C GLN A 119 5.71 7.79 -23.51
N PRO A 120 6.70 8.59 -23.97
CA PRO A 120 6.56 10.04 -24.03
C PRO A 120 5.45 10.46 -25.00
N LEU A 121 4.64 11.42 -24.58
CA LEU A 121 3.49 11.93 -25.32
C LEU A 121 3.57 13.46 -25.42
N SER A 122 3.24 14.00 -26.60
CA SER A 122 2.95 15.42 -26.76
C SER A 122 1.60 15.78 -26.14
N ALA A 123 1.34 17.08 -25.94
CA ALA A 123 0.03 17.57 -25.52
C ALA A 123 -1.11 17.10 -26.45
N GLY A 124 -0.83 17.02 -27.76
CA GLY A 124 -1.79 16.53 -28.77
C GLY A 124 -2.11 15.05 -28.59
N ASP A 125 -1.09 14.21 -28.31
CA ASP A 125 -1.29 12.78 -28.07
C ASP A 125 -2.10 12.56 -26.78
N VAL A 126 -1.79 13.30 -25.70
CA VAL A 126 -2.57 13.24 -24.46
C VAL A 126 -4.02 13.66 -24.70
N ALA A 127 -4.27 14.74 -25.45
CA ALA A 127 -5.62 15.21 -25.78
C ALA A 127 -6.41 14.21 -26.64
N ALA A 128 -5.73 13.44 -27.49
CA ALA A 128 -6.36 12.35 -28.26
C ALA A 128 -6.79 11.17 -27.37
N LEU A 129 -6.00 10.84 -26.34
CA LEU A 129 -6.33 9.80 -25.35
C LEU A 129 -7.39 10.26 -24.35
N GLU A 130 -7.23 11.47 -23.80
CA GLU A 130 -8.06 12.09 -22.76
C GLU A 130 -8.47 13.50 -23.16
N PRO A 131 -9.55 13.68 -23.94
CA PRO A 131 -9.96 15.00 -24.47
C PRO A 131 -10.28 16.05 -23.40
N ALA A 132 -10.61 15.61 -22.18
CA ALA A 132 -10.88 16.50 -21.05
C ALA A 132 -9.61 17.11 -20.44
N VAL A 133 -8.43 16.50 -20.69
CA VAL A 133 -7.16 16.87 -20.06
C VAL A 133 -6.47 18.00 -20.80
N ARG A 134 -5.79 18.86 -20.04
CA ARG A 134 -4.89 19.90 -20.54
C ARG A 134 -3.53 19.73 -19.88
N CYS A 135 -2.47 19.74 -20.69
CA CYS A 135 -1.07 19.61 -20.24
C CYS A 135 -0.14 20.18 -21.32
N SER A 136 1.15 20.34 -21.01
CA SER A 136 2.19 20.63 -22.00
C SER A 136 2.79 19.35 -22.61
N ALA A 137 2.93 18.30 -21.80
CA ALA A 137 3.44 16.99 -22.21
C ALA A 137 2.97 15.91 -21.24
N GLY A 138 3.19 14.64 -21.59
CA GLY A 138 2.87 13.50 -20.72
C GLY A 138 3.76 12.29 -20.91
N LEU A 139 3.64 11.33 -19.97
CA LEU A 139 4.14 9.97 -20.10
C LEU A 139 2.99 9.00 -19.92
N LEU A 140 2.81 8.08 -20.85
CA LEU A 140 1.90 6.95 -20.68
C LEU A 140 2.62 5.78 -20.05
N SER A 141 2.08 5.25 -18.96
CA SER A 141 2.49 3.98 -18.33
C SER A 141 1.43 2.92 -18.61
N PRO A 142 1.59 2.10 -19.66
CA PRO A 142 0.54 1.17 -20.11
C PRO A 142 0.33 0.00 -19.14
N THR A 143 1.35 -0.37 -18.37
CA THR A 143 1.30 -1.48 -17.40
C THR A 143 0.72 -1.08 -16.03
N THR A 144 0.44 0.19 -15.80
CA THR A 144 -0.35 0.61 -14.63
C THR A 144 -1.81 0.18 -14.79
N GLY A 145 -2.40 -0.32 -13.72
CA GLY A 145 -3.80 -0.77 -13.73
C GLY A 145 -4.49 -0.55 -12.40
N ILE A 146 -5.68 -1.13 -12.29
CA ILE A 146 -6.50 -1.17 -11.08
C ILE A 146 -7.02 -2.59 -10.87
N LEU A 147 -7.30 -2.96 -9.61
CA LEU A 147 -7.86 -4.27 -9.27
C LEU A 147 -8.95 -4.13 -8.20
N ASP A 148 -9.72 -5.20 -8.02
CA ASP A 148 -10.56 -5.39 -6.83
C ASP A 148 -9.68 -5.86 -5.67
N SER A 149 -9.30 -4.93 -4.79
CA SER A 149 -8.45 -5.22 -3.64
C SER A 149 -9.11 -6.14 -2.61
N HIS A 150 -10.43 -6.12 -2.52
CA HIS A 150 -11.18 -6.99 -1.61
C HIS A 150 -11.16 -8.44 -2.11
N SER A 151 -11.49 -8.66 -3.39
CA SER A 151 -11.39 -9.99 -4.02
C SER A 151 -9.97 -10.54 -3.95
N PHE A 152 -8.95 -9.66 -4.08
CA PHE A 152 -7.55 -10.04 -3.93
C PHE A 152 -7.24 -10.54 -2.52
N MET A 153 -7.66 -9.82 -1.47
CA MET A 153 -7.44 -10.24 -0.09
C MET A 153 -8.20 -11.53 0.25
N LEU A 154 -9.44 -11.71 -0.25
CA LEU A 154 -10.19 -12.95 -0.07
C LEU A 154 -9.49 -14.15 -0.74
N ALA A 155 -8.90 -13.95 -1.92
CA ALA A 155 -8.15 -15.01 -2.58
C ALA A 155 -6.87 -15.38 -1.79
N LEU A 156 -6.18 -14.39 -1.19
CA LEU A 156 -5.02 -14.64 -0.32
C LEU A 156 -5.42 -15.42 0.92
N GLN A 157 -6.55 -15.06 1.57
CA GLN A 157 -7.10 -15.79 2.70
C GLN A 157 -7.43 -17.22 2.31
N GLY A 158 -8.16 -17.43 1.22
CA GLY A 158 -8.51 -18.78 0.75
C GLY A 158 -7.28 -19.65 0.44
N ASP A 159 -6.22 -19.07 -0.13
CA ASP A 159 -4.97 -19.79 -0.37
C ASP A 159 -4.22 -20.13 0.93
N LEU A 160 -4.24 -19.23 1.91
CA LEU A 160 -3.69 -19.47 3.25
C LEU A 160 -4.40 -20.65 3.92
N GLU A 161 -5.73 -20.61 3.95
CA GLU A 161 -6.57 -21.66 4.57
C GLU A 161 -6.42 -23.01 3.84
N ALA A 162 -6.37 -22.99 2.51
CA ALA A 162 -6.14 -24.19 1.71
C ALA A 162 -4.75 -24.81 1.94
N ALA A 163 -3.77 -24.02 2.37
CA ALA A 163 -2.44 -24.46 2.75
C ALA A 163 -2.33 -24.86 4.24
N GLY A 164 -3.43 -24.87 4.98
CA GLY A 164 -3.49 -25.27 6.40
C GLY A 164 -3.32 -24.13 7.40
N GLY A 165 -3.07 -22.89 6.94
CA GLY A 165 -2.99 -21.75 7.85
C GLY A 165 -4.37 -21.26 8.30
N SER A 166 -4.41 -20.41 9.31
CA SER A 166 -5.66 -19.89 9.89
C SER A 166 -5.57 -18.41 10.27
N ILE A 167 -6.73 -17.77 10.47
CA ILE A 167 -6.82 -16.39 10.95
C ILE A 167 -7.64 -16.39 12.23
N ALA A 168 -7.06 -15.88 13.30
CA ALA A 168 -7.74 -15.61 14.57
C ALA A 168 -8.20 -14.14 14.55
N PHE A 169 -9.49 -13.92 14.27
CA PHE A 169 -10.12 -12.62 14.36
C PHE A 169 -10.40 -12.20 15.80
N LEU A 170 -10.60 -10.91 16.03
CA LEU A 170 -10.84 -10.34 17.36
C LEU A 170 -9.74 -10.73 18.36
N SER A 171 -8.52 -10.91 17.86
CA SER A 171 -7.35 -11.37 18.58
C SER A 171 -6.26 -10.30 18.51
N GLU A 172 -6.18 -9.48 19.56
CA GLU A 172 -5.28 -8.34 19.64
C GLU A 172 -3.96 -8.76 20.31
N PHE A 173 -2.83 -8.55 19.65
CA PHE A 173 -1.52 -8.61 20.28
C PHE A 173 -1.37 -7.43 21.25
N VAL A 174 -1.13 -7.70 22.52
CA VAL A 174 -0.98 -6.68 23.56
C VAL A 174 0.42 -6.62 24.17
N GLY A 175 1.27 -7.61 23.95
CA GLY A 175 2.65 -7.62 24.42
C GLY A 175 3.37 -8.92 24.13
N GLY A 176 4.68 -8.95 24.37
CA GLY A 176 5.46 -10.18 24.21
C GLY A 176 6.86 -10.07 24.79
N LEU A 177 7.55 -11.21 24.82
CA LEU A 177 8.93 -11.35 25.28
C LEU A 177 9.72 -12.19 24.27
N ILE A 178 10.84 -11.66 23.81
CA ILE A 178 11.79 -12.39 22.96
C ILE A 178 12.61 -13.30 23.87
N GLU A 179 12.60 -14.59 23.58
CA GLU A 179 13.29 -15.65 24.33
C GLU A 179 14.35 -16.31 23.43
N ASN A 180 15.17 -17.19 23.98
CA ASN A 180 16.24 -17.84 23.21
C ASN A 180 15.71 -18.85 22.17
N ASP A 181 14.54 -19.43 22.42
CA ASP A 181 13.91 -20.50 21.65
C ASP A 181 12.63 -20.07 20.92
N GLY A 182 12.32 -18.77 20.92
CA GLY A 182 11.15 -18.22 20.26
C GLY A 182 10.67 -16.92 20.88
N ILE A 183 9.41 -16.63 20.68
CA ILE A 183 8.79 -15.39 21.14
C ILE A 183 7.49 -15.74 21.86
N ARG A 184 7.40 -15.34 23.13
CA ARG A 184 6.16 -15.45 23.90
C ARG A 184 5.29 -14.23 23.62
N LEU A 185 4.05 -14.45 23.21
CA LEU A 185 3.08 -13.42 22.88
C LEU A 185 1.94 -13.44 23.88
N THR A 186 1.48 -12.26 24.27
CA THR A 186 0.24 -12.06 25.00
C THR A 186 -0.81 -11.56 24.01
N VAL A 187 -1.91 -12.30 23.91
CA VAL A 187 -3.00 -12.02 22.96
C VAL A 187 -4.30 -11.89 23.74
N LYS A 188 -5.00 -10.81 23.51
CA LYS A 188 -6.33 -10.56 24.09
C LYS A 188 -7.40 -10.96 23.07
N SER A 189 -8.32 -11.85 23.47
CA SER A 189 -9.47 -12.26 22.69
C SER A 189 -10.73 -12.15 23.56
N ASP A 190 -11.65 -11.27 23.19
CA ASP A 190 -12.83 -10.90 23.99
C ASP A 190 -12.48 -10.46 25.41
N GLN A 191 -12.78 -11.29 26.44
CA GLN A 191 -12.48 -11.03 27.84
C GLN A 191 -11.25 -11.79 28.33
N ASP A 192 -10.72 -12.70 27.52
CA ASP A 192 -9.63 -13.59 27.89
C ASP A 192 -8.29 -13.06 27.38
N GLU A 193 -7.26 -13.27 28.17
CA GLU A 193 -5.88 -13.03 27.80
C GLU A 193 -5.16 -14.38 27.71
N LEU A 194 -4.59 -14.64 26.54
CA LEU A 194 -3.91 -15.90 26.24
C LEU A 194 -2.42 -15.64 26.08
N THR A 195 -1.61 -16.54 26.61
CA THR A 195 -0.17 -16.58 26.34
C THR A 195 0.11 -17.70 25.34
N ILE A 196 0.76 -17.36 24.24
CA ILE A 196 1.19 -18.30 23.20
C ILE A 196 2.68 -18.17 22.97
N HIS A 197 3.34 -19.28 22.63
CA HIS A 197 4.75 -19.30 22.25
C HIS A 197 4.85 -19.58 20.75
N ALA A 198 5.64 -18.79 20.03
CA ALA A 198 5.85 -18.92 18.60
C ALA A 198 7.35 -19.00 18.27
N LEU A 199 7.73 -19.87 17.33
CA LEU A 199 9.11 -19.95 16.85
C LEU A 199 9.49 -18.75 16.00
N ALA A 200 8.52 -18.19 15.27
CA ALA A 200 8.70 -16.96 14.51
C ALA A 200 7.47 -16.05 14.58
N VAL A 201 7.72 -14.73 14.56
CA VAL A 201 6.69 -13.69 14.58
C VAL A 201 6.96 -12.68 13.47
N VAL A 202 5.94 -12.36 12.70
CA VAL A 202 6.00 -11.33 11.66
C VAL A 202 5.06 -10.18 12.04
N ASN A 203 5.63 -9.02 12.32
CA ASN A 203 4.88 -7.80 12.57
C ASN A 203 4.49 -7.13 11.24
N ALA A 204 3.29 -7.43 10.76
CA ALA A 204 2.65 -6.85 9.58
C ALA A 204 1.47 -5.93 9.96
N ALA A 205 1.50 -5.33 11.16
CA ALA A 205 0.41 -4.58 11.78
C ALA A 205 0.18 -3.17 11.19
N GLY A 206 0.83 -2.81 10.10
CA GLY A 206 0.56 -1.58 9.34
C GLY A 206 0.66 -0.31 10.18
N LEU A 207 -0.47 0.35 10.46
CA LEU A 207 -0.52 1.57 11.27
C LEU A 207 -0.04 1.36 12.70
N ARG A 208 -0.17 0.14 13.24
CA ARG A 208 0.20 -0.23 14.61
C ARG A 208 1.56 -0.93 14.72
N ALA A 209 2.32 -1.02 13.64
CA ALA A 209 3.58 -1.75 13.62
C ALA A 209 4.60 -1.26 14.66
N THR A 210 4.64 0.06 14.93
CA THR A 210 5.45 0.66 15.99
C THR A 210 5.02 0.20 17.39
N GLU A 211 3.71 0.16 17.63
CA GLU A 211 3.12 -0.27 18.90
C GLU A 211 3.43 -1.73 19.18
N VAL A 212 3.28 -2.59 18.16
CA VAL A 212 3.63 -4.02 18.23
C VAL A 212 5.11 -4.19 18.54
N ALA A 213 6.01 -3.55 17.80
CA ALA A 213 7.44 -3.66 18.03
C ALA A 213 7.84 -3.12 19.41
N GLY A 214 7.24 -2.01 19.85
CA GLY A 214 7.50 -1.39 21.16
C GLY A 214 6.99 -2.21 22.36
N ALA A 215 6.02 -3.11 22.14
CA ALA A 215 5.48 -3.99 23.16
C ALA A 215 6.23 -5.34 23.26
N LEU A 216 7.25 -5.56 22.43
CA LEU A 216 8.12 -6.76 22.48
C LEU A 216 9.31 -6.50 23.41
N ALA A 217 9.24 -7.01 24.64
CA ALA A 217 10.36 -6.97 25.57
C ALA A 217 11.54 -7.77 24.99
N GLY A 218 12.75 -7.21 25.10
CA GLY A 218 13.96 -7.80 24.52
C GLY A 218 14.34 -7.27 23.14
N LEU A 219 13.47 -6.52 22.44
CA LEU A 219 13.83 -5.79 21.24
C LEU A 219 14.52 -4.47 21.62
N ASP A 220 15.70 -4.20 21.03
CA ASP A 220 16.38 -2.90 21.22
C ASP A 220 15.52 -1.78 20.63
N SER A 221 15.27 -0.74 21.41
CA SER A 221 14.44 0.42 21.05
C SER A 221 14.90 1.14 19.78
N ARG A 222 16.15 0.96 19.35
CA ARG A 222 16.68 1.50 18.08
C ARG A 222 15.98 0.91 16.86
N HIS A 223 15.42 -0.30 17.00
CA HIS A 223 14.68 -1.01 15.95
C HIS A 223 13.15 -0.81 16.06
N VAL A 224 12.70 0.05 16.98
CA VAL A 224 11.30 0.47 17.07
C VAL A 224 11.10 1.73 16.23
N VAL A 225 10.81 1.54 14.95
CA VAL A 225 10.63 2.65 14.01
C VAL A 225 9.31 3.38 14.27
N LYS A 226 9.38 4.69 14.46
CA LYS A 226 8.20 5.52 14.75
C LYS A 226 7.30 5.69 13.52
N THR A 227 6.08 5.20 13.58
CA THR A 227 5.03 5.48 12.59
C THR A 227 4.41 6.87 12.83
N ARG A 228 4.18 7.60 11.75
CA ARG A 228 3.40 8.84 11.68
C ARG A 228 2.24 8.63 10.73
N TYR A 229 1.13 9.32 10.95
CA TYR A 229 -0.07 9.12 10.18
C TYR A 229 -0.27 10.24 9.16
N ALA A 230 -0.34 9.88 7.86
CA ALA A 230 -0.73 10.79 6.80
C ALA A 230 -2.09 10.38 6.25
N LYS A 231 -3.11 11.12 6.66
CA LYS A 231 -4.50 10.98 6.22
C LYS A 231 -4.62 11.43 4.77
N GLY A 232 -5.32 10.67 3.96
CA GLY A 232 -5.60 10.97 2.56
C GLY A 232 -7.08 10.89 2.29
N THR A 233 -7.68 12.01 1.91
CA THR A 233 -9.10 12.10 1.58
C THR A 233 -9.29 11.90 0.08
N TYR A 234 -10.35 11.17 -0.30
CA TYR A 234 -10.81 11.03 -1.67
C TYR A 234 -12.14 11.74 -1.86
N PHE A 235 -12.31 12.34 -3.04
CA PHE A 235 -13.59 12.84 -3.52
C PHE A 235 -14.05 12.06 -4.74
N VAL A 236 -15.35 11.79 -4.83
CA VAL A 236 -15.97 11.05 -5.93
C VAL A 236 -16.68 12.01 -6.86
N LEU A 237 -16.48 11.85 -8.17
CA LEU A 237 -17.21 12.58 -9.18
C LEU A 237 -18.66 12.08 -9.23
N GLN A 238 -19.63 12.98 -9.06
CA GLN A 238 -21.06 12.65 -9.01
C GLN A 238 -21.73 12.48 -10.39
N GLN A 239 -20.94 12.46 -11.45
CA GLN A 239 -21.43 12.34 -12.83
C GLN A 239 -20.58 11.33 -13.59
N LYS A 240 -20.95 11.05 -14.82
CA LYS A 240 -20.20 10.15 -15.70
C LYS A 240 -18.75 10.61 -15.85
N SER A 241 -17.81 9.70 -15.66
CA SER A 241 -16.38 9.95 -15.82
C SER A 241 -16.08 10.37 -17.27
N PRO A 242 -15.32 11.47 -17.50
CA PRO A 242 -14.75 11.78 -18.79
C PRO A 242 -13.43 11.02 -19.05
N PHE A 243 -12.88 10.34 -18.03
CA PHE A 243 -11.56 9.70 -18.08
C PHE A 243 -11.64 8.20 -18.39
N LYS A 244 -10.65 7.72 -19.14
CA LYS A 244 -10.41 6.30 -19.45
C LYS A 244 -9.14 5.76 -18.79
N HIS A 245 -8.18 6.65 -18.52
CA HIS A 245 -6.89 6.36 -17.87
C HIS A 245 -6.83 6.99 -16.48
N LEU A 246 -5.89 6.52 -15.66
CA LEU A 246 -5.48 7.23 -14.45
C LEU A 246 -4.70 8.48 -14.90
N VAL A 247 -4.91 9.63 -14.22
CA VAL A 247 -4.26 10.89 -14.59
C VAL A 247 -3.55 11.45 -13.35
N TYR A 248 -2.24 11.55 -13.44
CA TYR A 248 -1.35 11.96 -12.35
C TYR A 248 -0.54 13.17 -12.78
N PRO A 249 -1.01 14.40 -12.49
CA PRO A 249 -0.19 15.59 -12.71
C PRO A 249 1.06 15.55 -11.83
N LEU A 250 2.18 16.03 -12.37
CA LEU A 250 3.36 16.29 -11.54
C LEU A 250 3.02 17.32 -10.45
N PRO A 251 3.57 17.19 -9.24
CA PRO A 251 3.36 18.17 -8.18
C PRO A 251 3.80 19.58 -8.64
N ASP A 252 2.99 20.60 -8.36
CA ASP A 252 3.35 22.00 -8.57
C ASP A 252 3.84 22.59 -7.24
N GLY A 253 5.15 22.56 -7.00
CA GLY A 253 5.80 23.10 -5.80
C GLY A 253 5.18 22.59 -4.50
N ALA A 254 4.44 23.45 -3.80
CA ALA A 254 3.71 23.08 -2.57
C ALA A 254 2.33 22.47 -2.84
N GLY A 255 1.92 22.29 -4.11
CA GLY A 255 0.64 21.75 -4.49
C GLY A 255 0.58 20.23 -4.40
N LEU A 256 -0.52 19.69 -3.85
CA LEU A 256 -0.83 18.27 -3.94
C LEU A 256 -1.24 17.96 -5.38
N GLY A 257 -0.52 17.06 -6.02
CA GLY A 257 -0.98 16.46 -7.25
C GLY A 257 -2.24 15.65 -6.94
N VAL A 258 -3.43 16.23 -7.12
CA VAL A 258 -4.69 15.50 -6.98
C VAL A 258 -4.85 14.58 -8.17
N HIS A 259 -4.68 13.30 -7.94
CA HIS A 259 -4.74 12.26 -8.96
C HIS A 259 -6.18 11.94 -9.37
N VAL A 260 -6.38 11.56 -10.64
CA VAL A 260 -7.57 10.84 -11.09
C VAL A 260 -7.31 9.36 -10.94
N THR A 261 -8.14 8.67 -10.18
CA THR A 261 -8.21 7.22 -10.15
C THR A 261 -9.58 6.76 -10.63
N LEU A 262 -9.64 5.56 -11.17
CA LEU A 262 -10.86 4.92 -11.63
C LEU A 262 -11.12 3.68 -10.81
N ASP A 263 -12.38 3.35 -10.56
CA ASP A 263 -12.74 2.02 -10.11
C ASP A 263 -13.08 1.12 -11.32
N LEU A 264 -13.30 -0.17 -11.05
CA LEU A 264 -13.63 -1.14 -12.11
C LEU A 264 -14.97 -0.84 -12.80
N ALA A 265 -15.88 -0.13 -12.15
CA ALA A 265 -17.12 0.36 -12.74
C ALA A 265 -16.93 1.64 -13.57
N GLY A 266 -15.72 2.19 -13.64
CA GLY A 266 -15.39 3.39 -14.40
C GLY A 266 -15.77 4.71 -13.70
N ARG A 267 -16.07 4.68 -12.40
CA ARG A 267 -16.31 5.90 -11.63
C ARG A 267 -14.99 6.57 -11.30
N THR A 268 -14.98 7.91 -11.35
CA THR A 268 -13.79 8.71 -11.05
C THR A 268 -13.72 9.05 -9.57
N ARG A 269 -12.54 8.85 -8.98
CA ARG A 269 -12.15 9.34 -7.66
C ARG A 269 -10.97 10.29 -7.83
N PHE A 270 -10.96 11.37 -7.08
CA PHE A 270 -9.87 12.34 -7.02
C PHE A 270 -9.15 12.23 -5.69
N GLY A 271 -7.82 12.23 -5.71
CA GLY A 271 -7.00 12.10 -4.53
C GLY A 271 -6.06 10.89 -4.55
N PRO A 272 -5.53 10.53 -3.40
CA PRO A 272 -5.75 11.21 -2.13
C PRO A 272 -4.89 12.47 -1.98
N ASP A 273 -5.34 13.37 -1.12
CA ASP A 273 -4.48 14.44 -0.59
C ASP A 273 -3.56 13.92 0.53
N ALA A 274 -2.94 14.82 1.30
CA ALA A 274 -2.15 14.48 2.47
C ALA A 274 -2.40 15.49 3.60
N GLU A 275 -2.74 14.94 4.77
CA GLU A 275 -2.93 15.68 6.01
C GLU A 275 -2.25 14.91 7.13
N TRP A 276 -1.33 15.56 7.85
CA TRP A 276 -0.68 14.93 9.00
C TRP A 276 -1.62 14.96 10.19
N ILE A 277 -1.81 13.79 10.81
CA ILE A 277 -2.68 13.60 11.97
C ILE A 277 -1.94 12.88 13.08
N THR A 278 -2.39 13.07 14.34
CA THR A 278 -1.82 12.41 15.52
C THR A 278 -2.62 11.19 15.96
N GLU A 279 -3.88 11.12 15.57
CA GLU A 279 -4.80 10.04 15.90
C GLU A 279 -5.44 9.49 14.63
N ILE A 280 -5.77 8.19 14.63
CA ILE A 280 -6.45 7.53 13.51
C ILE A 280 -7.89 8.06 13.41
N ASP A 281 -8.18 8.81 12.34
CA ASP A 281 -9.49 9.38 12.05
C ASP A 281 -9.86 9.20 10.58
N TYR A 282 -10.85 8.36 10.32
CA TYR A 282 -11.34 8.05 8.98
C TYR A 282 -12.50 8.95 8.50
N ARG A 283 -12.84 10.01 9.24
CA ARG A 283 -13.92 10.93 8.83
C ARG A 283 -13.43 11.86 7.72
N PRO A 284 -14.13 11.92 6.56
CA PRO A 284 -13.78 12.88 5.52
C PRO A 284 -14.18 14.30 5.95
N ASP A 285 -13.37 15.30 5.54
CA ASP A 285 -13.72 16.71 5.70
C ASP A 285 -14.24 17.28 4.36
N PRO A 286 -15.56 17.57 4.26
CA PRO A 286 -16.15 18.11 3.03
C PRO A 286 -15.57 19.48 2.59
N ARG A 287 -15.04 20.27 3.54
CA ARG A 287 -14.49 21.59 3.28
C ARG A 287 -13.24 21.54 2.40
N ARG A 288 -12.56 20.40 2.35
CA ARG A 288 -11.39 20.18 1.50
C ARG A 288 -11.71 20.18 0.00
N ALA A 289 -13.00 20.03 -0.38
CA ALA A 289 -13.43 20.02 -1.79
C ALA A 289 -12.94 21.22 -2.58
N GLU A 290 -12.87 22.42 -1.97
CA GLU A 290 -12.41 23.63 -2.66
C GLU A 290 -10.94 23.51 -3.14
N ALA A 291 -10.06 22.98 -2.27
CA ALA A 291 -8.67 22.71 -2.65
C ALA A 291 -8.56 21.68 -3.77
N PHE A 292 -9.44 20.65 -3.75
CA PHE A 292 -9.52 19.68 -4.82
C PHE A 292 -9.96 20.30 -6.14
N TYR A 293 -11.02 21.14 -6.15
CA TYR A 293 -11.42 21.85 -7.37
C TYR A 293 -10.30 22.69 -7.94
N LYS A 294 -9.55 23.41 -7.11
CA LYS A 294 -8.40 24.21 -7.55
C LYS A 294 -7.35 23.31 -8.22
N ALA A 295 -6.95 22.22 -7.61
CA ALA A 295 -5.95 21.29 -8.14
C ALA A 295 -6.42 20.61 -9.43
N ILE A 296 -7.67 20.14 -9.48
CA ILE A 296 -8.24 19.46 -10.65
C ILE A 296 -8.36 20.41 -11.85
N ARG A 297 -8.74 21.67 -11.63
CA ARG A 297 -8.86 22.67 -12.73
C ARG A 297 -7.54 22.91 -13.45
N ALA A 298 -6.42 22.66 -12.83
CA ALA A 298 -5.11 22.79 -13.48
C ALA A 298 -4.96 21.87 -14.70
N TYR A 299 -5.54 20.66 -14.66
CA TYR A 299 -5.48 19.70 -15.76
C TYR A 299 -6.86 19.40 -16.38
N TRP A 300 -7.96 19.63 -15.67
CA TRP A 300 -9.34 19.53 -16.16
C TRP A 300 -10.13 20.81 -15.87
N PRO A 301 -9.93 21.88 -16.67
CA PRO A 301 -10.57 23.18 -16.42
C PRO A 301 -12.10 23.14 -16.42
N ALA A 302 -12.69 22.19 -17.16
CA ALA A 302 -14.14 22.08 -17.34
C ALA A 302 -14.84 21.30 -16.22
N ILE A 303 -14.17 20.98 -15.09
CA ILE A 303 -14.84 20.30 -13.98
C ILE A 303 -16.04 21.13 -13.48
N PRO A 304 -17.27 20.57 -13.48
CA PRO A 304 -18.44 21.30 -13.04
C PRO A 304 -18.41 21.63 -11.56
N ALA A 305 -18.85 22.81 -11.19
CA ALA A 305 -19.00 23.17 -9.78
C ALA A 305 -20.04 22.26 -9.08
N GLY A 306 -19.81 21.90 -7.83
CA GLY A 306 -20.69 21.04 -7.06
C GLY A 306 -20.70 19.56 -7.47
N SER A 307 -19.78 19.13 -8.36
CA SER A 307 -19.73 17.75 -8.86
C SER A 307 -18.92 16.78 -7.99
N LEU A 308 -18.26 17.26 -6.93
CA LEU A 308 -17.48 16.43 -6.01
C LEU A 308 -18.28 16.15 -4.72
N ALA A 309 -18.36 14.89 -4.36
CA ALA A 309 -18.85 14.47 -3.05
C ALA A 309 -17.70 13.82 -2.25
N PRO A 310 -17.67 13.96 -0.91
CA PRO A 310 -16.73 13.23 -0.08
C PRO A 310 -16.83 11.72 -0.33
N GLY A 311 -15.67 11.09 -0.54
CA GLY A 311 -15.54 9.65 -0.65
C GLY A 311 -15.08 9.06 0.68
N TYR A 312 -14.09 8.17 0.60
CA TYR A 312 -13.47 7.57 1.78
C TYR A 312 -12.15 8.24 2.14
N VAL A 313 -11.63 7.85 3.28
CA VAL A 313 -10.32 8.28 3.81
C VAL A 313 -9.44 7.07 3.99
N GLY A 314 -8.19 7.16 3.52
CA GLY A 314 -7.11 6.22 3.84
C GLY A 314 -6.09 6.88 4.76
N ILE A 315 -5.38 6.08 5.55
CA ILE A 315 -4.28 6.56 6.40
C ILE A 315 -3.01 5.78 6.03
N ARG A 316 -1.93 6.51 5.77
CA ARG A 316 -0.64 5.93 5.40
C ARG A 316 0.26 5.85 6.63
N PRO A 317 0.87 4.67 6.93
CA PRO A 317 1.91 4.54 7.95
C PRO A 317 3.22 5.13 7.43
N LYS A 318 3.49 6.38 7.72
CA LYS A 318 4.74 7.06 7.34
C LYS A 318 5.82 6.84 8.40
N ILE A 319 7.06 6.65 7.94
CA ILE A 319 8.26 6.58 8.81
C ILE A 319 9.08 7.88 8.79
N VAL A 320 8.64 8.85 8.00
CA VAL A 320 9.24 10.19 7.87
C VAL A 320 8.21 11.25 8.23
N GLY A 321 8.68 12.45 8.58
CA GLY A 321 7.83 13.59 8.96
C GLY A 321 7.46 14.51 7.79
N PRO A 322 6.66 15.55 8.09
CA PRO A 322 6.36 16.61 7.13
C PRO A 322 7.64 17.28 6.62
N GLY A 323 7.77 17.43 5.29
CA GLY A 323 8.92 18.09 4.66
C GLY A 323 10.18 17.23 4.54
N GLU A 324 10.20 16.03 5.10
CA GLU A 324 11.30 15.09 4.92
C GLU A 324 11.16 14.34 3.56
N PRO A 325 12.28 13.91 2.95
CA PRO A 325 12.24 13.05 1.78
C PRO A 325 11.41 11.78 2.02
N ALA A 326 10.79 11.26 0.98
CA ALA A 326 10.00 10.05 1.10
C ALA A 326 10.85 8.87 1.60
N GLY A 327 10.40 8.23 2.69
CA GLY A 327 11.05 7.02 3.22
C GLY A 327 10.81 5.80 2.34
N ASP A 328 11.73 4.84 2.41
CA ASP A 328 11.57 3.52 1.81
C ASP A 328 10.74 2.58 2.73
N PHE A 329 10.42 1.38 2.28
CA PHE A 329 9.99 0.30 3.16
C PHE A 329 11.12 -0.11 4.10
N ILE A 330 10.77 -0.51 5.31
CA ILE A 330 11.69 -1.15 6.24
C ILE A 330 11.16 -2.56 6.50
N ILE A 331 12.00 -3.55 6.20
CA ILE A 331 11.78 -4.96 6.51
C ILE A 331 13.04 -5.42 7.21
N GLU A 332 12.96 -5.61 8.53
CA GLU A 332 14.09 -5.99 9.38
C GLU A 332 13.85 -7.37 10.00
N GLY A 333 14.88 -8.20 9.95
CA GLY A 333 14.92 -9.52 10.56
C GLY A 333 16.06 -9.66 11.55
N PRO A 334 16.36 -10.90 11.98
CA PRO A 334 17.38 -11.19 12.97
C PRO A 334 18.78 -10.65 12.64
N GLU A 335 19.13 -10.57 11.37
CA GLU A 335 20.42 -10.02 10.92
C GLU A 335 20.59 -8.54 11.27
N GLN A 336 19.49 -7.76 11.32
CA GLN A 336 19.52 -6.35 11.62
C GLN A 336 19.39 -6.08 13.12
N HIS A 337 18.45 -6.72 13.81
CA HIS A 337 18.11 -6.41 15.21
C HIS A 337 18.51 -7.49 16.22
N GLY A 338 19.06 -8.62 15.78
CA GLY A 338 19.56 -9.68 16.66
C GLY A 338 18.49 -10.55 17.33
N ALA A 339 17.20 -10.24 17.18
CA ALA A 339 16.10 -11.00 17.77
C ALA A 339 15.74 -12.19 16.90
N GLY A 340 16.05 -13.41 17.35
CA GLY A 340 15.76 -14.64 16.61
C GLY A 340 14.26 -14.79 16.31
N GLY A 341 13.90 -15.19 15.10
CA GLY A 341 12.53 -15.45 14.69
C GLY A 341 11.63 -14.22 14.49
N LEU A 342 12.08 -12.99 14.79
CA LEU A 342 11.29 -11.78 14.62
C LEU A 342 11.54 -11.14 13.24
N ILE A 343 10.45 -10.76 12.57
CA ILE A 343 10.52 -9.85 11.40
C ILE A 343 9.57 -8.68 11.62
N ASN A 344 10.09 -7.45 11.46
CA ASN A 344 9.32 -6.23 11.56
C ASN A 344 9.19 -5.56 10.19
N LEU A 345 7.95 -5.11 9.87
CA LEU A 345 7.66 -4.32 8.67
C LEU A 345 7.17 -2.93 9.09
N PHE A 346 7.87 -1.87 8.64
CA PHE A 346 7.47 -0.49 8.90
C PHE A 346 7.36 0.30 7.59
N GLY A 347 6.48 1.31 7.61
CA GLY A 347 6.32 2.21 6.47
C GLY A 347 5.76 1.56 5.21
N ILE A 348 5.05 0.44 5.34
CA ILE A 348 4.42 -0.25 4.21
C ILE A 348 3.15 0.51 3.79
N GLU A 349 3.38 1.62 3.12
CA GLU A 349 2.38 2.45 2.45
C GLU A 349 2.31 2.12 0.94
N SER A 350 1.89 3.07 0.07
CA SER A 350 2.04 2.87 -1.38
C SER A 350 3.55 2.71 -1.74
N PRO A 351 3.88 1.65 -2.49
CA PRO A 351 3.06 0.72 -3.28
C PRO A 351 2.76 -0.63 -2.60
N GLY A 352 2.55 -0.70 -1.29
CA GLY A 352 2.41 -1.94 -0.52
C GLY A 352 1.40 -2.94 -1.08
N LEU A 353 0.25 -2.47 -1.59
CA LEU A 353 -0.74 -3.34 -2.24
C LEU A 353 -0.12 -4.06 -3.46
N THR A 354 0.51 -3.31 -4.35
CA THR A 354 1.18 -3.87 -5.54
C THR A 354 2.34 -4.79 -5.15
N ALA A 355 3.09 -4.41 -4.13
CA ALA A 355 4.30 -5.11 -3.68
C ALA A 355 4.00 -6.33 -2.80
N SER A 356 2.76 -6.52 -2.33
CA SER A 356 2.44 -7.46 -1.25
C SER A 356 2.91 -8.90 -1.49
N LEU A 357 2.72 -9.44 -2.71
CA LEU A 357 3.20 -10.79 -3.04
C LEU A 357 4.73 -10.88 -3.03
N ALA A 358 5.42 -9.85 -3.52
CA ALA A 358 6.88 -9.81 -3.48
C ALA A 358 7.43 -9.63 -2.06
N ILE A 359 6.71 -8.88 -1.21
CA ILE A 359 7.01 -8.80 0.23
C ILE A 359 6.85 -10.17 0.89
N GLY A 360 5.82 -10.93 0.51
CA GLY A 360 5.64 -12.32 0.98
C GLY A 360 6.84 -13.21 0.64
N GLU A 361 7.31 -13.17 -0.62
CA GLU A 361 8.53 -13.89 -1.05
C GLU A 361 9.78 -13.47 -0.24
N GLU A 362 9.96 -12.16 -0.01
CA GLU A 362 11.08 -11.60 0.74
C GLU A 362 11.09 -12.09 2.19
N VAL A 363 9.97 -11.97 2.90
CA VAL A 363 9.82 -12.39 4.30
C VAL A 363 9.97 -13.90 4.45
N ALA A 364 9.39 -14.67 3.52
CA ALA A 364 9.55 -16.13 3.54
C ALA A 364 11.01 -16.55 3.32
N ALA A 365 11.79 -15.79 2.54
CA ALA A 365 13.21 -16.05 2.37
C ALA A 365 14.03 -15.77 3.64
N MET A 366 13.62 -14.79 4.46
CA MET A 366 14.28 -14.43 5.73
C MET A 366 14.01 -15.44 6.86
N LEU A 367 12.95 -16.26 6.76
CA LEU A 367 12.55 -17.27 7.76
C LEU A 367 12.91 -18.72 7.36
N ARG A 368 13.70 -18.91 6.33
CA ARG A 368 14.20 -20.23 5.89
C ARG A 368 15.35 -20.78 6.71
#